data_d496e54e710263b5ae56d9f0643eceff
#
_entry.id   d496e54e710263b5ae56d9f0643eceff
#
_cell.length_a   1.000
_cell.length_b   1.000
_cell.length_c   1.000
_cell.angle_alpha   90.00
_cell.angle_beta   90.00
_cell.angle_gamma   90.00
#
_symmetry.space_group_name_H-M   'P 1'
#
loop_
_entity.id
_entity.type
_entity.pdbx_description
1 polymer ?
#
loop_
_entity_poly.entity_id
_entity_poly.type
_entity_poly.pdbx_seq_one_letter_code
_entity_poly.pdbx_strand_id
1 'polypeptide(L)'
;MCIRDRYYVSRGWAGAAYCLTVFGVCFILARLLFISSISRFGGFTSAIACMSIETVGLVLLWLAPSTGYALIGAGLTGFGLSLVYPALGVEAIKQVPNSSRGAGLSAYAVFFDLALAIAGPLMGAVALNLGYTWIFFSAALLSVAGLGLTLLLKRRAMA
;
A
#
# COMPACT_ATOMS: atom_id res chain seq x y z
N MET A 1 -0.42 -5.51 19.02
CA MET A 1 -0.61 -6.80 18.31
C MET A 1 -1.06 -6.52 16.90
N CYS A 2 -0.32 -6.96 15.89
CA CYS A 2 -0.57 -6.60 14.49
C CYS A 2 -1.85 -7.28 13.98
N ILE A 3 -2.63 -6.60 13.12
CA ILE A 3 -3.87 -7.15 12.51
C ILE A 3 -3.59 -8.51 11.85
N ARG A 4 -2.41 -8.69 11.24
CA ARG A 4 -1.98 -9.95 10.64
C ARG A 4 -1.77 -11.06 11.66
N ASP A 5 -1.27 -10.79 12.86
CA ASP A 5 -1.10 -11.79 13.91
C ASP A 5 -2.46 -12.33 14.32
N ARG A 6 -3.45 -11.45 14.49
CA ARG A 6 -4.82 -11.86 14.82
C ARG A 6 -5.50 -12.65 13.69
N TYR A 7 -5.22 -12.31 12.43
CA TYR A 7 -5.70 -13.07 11.29
C TYR A 7 -5.15 -14.50 11.28
N TYR A 8 -3.83 -14.67 11.53
CA TYR A 8 -3.21 -15.99 11.62
C TYR A 8 -3.74 -16.81 12.80
N VAL A 9 -3.90 -16.18 13.95
CA VAL A 9 -4.50 -16.82 15.14
C VAL A 9 -5.94 -17.25 14.88
N SER A 10 -6.73 -16.43 14.19
CA SER A 10 -8.14 -16.77 13.85
C SER A 10 -8.26 -17.95 12.91
N ARG A 11 -7.22 -18.24 12.12
CA ARG A 11 -7.12 -19.39 11.20
C ARG A 11 -6.40 -20.59 11.79
N GLY A 12 -5.89 -20.46 13.04
CA GLY A 12 -5.10 -21.53 13.68
C GLY A 12 -3.73 -21.75 13.03
N TRP A 13 -3.20 -20.78 12.31
CA TRP A 13 -1.91 -20.89 11.61
C TRP A 13 -0.76 -20.46 12.51
N ALA A 14 0.31 -21.28 12.54
CA ALA A 14 1.56 -20.91 13.18
C ALA A 14 2.39 -19.98 12.27
N GLY A 15 3.22 -19.11 12.86
CA GLY A 15 4.19 -18.33 12.11
C GLY A 15 3.71 -16.96 11.60
N ALA A 16 2.75 -16.33 12.27
CA ALA A 16 2.32 -14.96 11.98
C ALA A 16 3.48 -13.96 11.86
N ALA A 17 4.53 -14.12 12.68
CA ALA A 17 5.73 -13.31 12.66
C ALA A 17 6.46 -13.35 11.28
N TYR A 18 6.49 -14.53 10.64
CA TYR A 18 7.11 -14.65 9.31
C TYR A 18 6.39 -13.83 8.25
N CYS A 19 5.06 -13.68 8.33
CA CYS A 19 4.29 -12.85 7.40
C CYS A 19 4.70 -11.38 7.48
N LEU A 20 4.91 -10.87 8.68
CA LEU A 20 5.39 -9.49 8.89
C LEU A 20 6.84 -9.33 8.43
N THR A 21 7.67 -10.32 8.70
CA THR A 21 9.08 -10.33 8.26
C THR A 21 9.17 -10.32 6.73
N VAL A 22 8.43 -11.20 6.03
CA VAL A 22 8.40 -11.24 4.55
C VAL A 22 7.89 -9.91 3.98
N PHE A 23 6.83 -9.35 4.54
CA PHE A 23 6.34 -8.03 4.16
C PHE A 23 7.43 -6.96 4.31
N GLY A 24 8.11 -6.90 5.47
CA GLY A 24 9.14 -5.89 5.74
C GLY A 24 10.37 -6.05 4.86
N VAL A 25 10.84 -7.28 4.65
CA VAL A 25 11.97 -7.58 3.76
C VAL A 25 11.63 -7.19 2.32
N CYS A 26 10.48 -7.61 1.79
CA CYS A 26 10.05 -7.24 0.45
C CYS A 26 9.87 -5.72 0.30
N PHE A 27 9.34 -5.05 1.32
CA PHE A 27 9.20 -3.60 1.36
C PHE A 27 10.56 -2.89 1.25
N ILE A 28 11.55 -3.30 2.05
CA ILE A 28 12.88 -2.70 2.03
C ILE A 28 13.60 -2.99 0.71
N LEU A 29 13.59 -4.25 0.25
CA LEU A 29 14.23 -4.65 -1.00
C LEU A 29 13.63 -3.92 -2.20
N ALA A 30 12.30 -3.83 -2.29
CA ALA A 30 11.64 -3.09 -3.35
C ALA A 30 12.07 -1.62 -3.36
N ARG A 31 12.15 -0.98 -2.19
CA ARG A 31 12.56 0.40 -2.07
C ARG A 31 14.01 0.63 -2.51
N LEU A 32 14.93 -0.25 -2.09
CA LEU A 32 16.33 -0.13 -2.44
C LEU A 32 16.60 -0.39 -3.94
N LEU A 33 15.95 -1.41 -4.51
CA LEU A 33 16.19 -1.82 -5.89
C LEU A 33 15.46 -0.95 -6.93
N PHE A 34 14.23 -0.50 -6.60
CA PHE A 34 13.34 0.12 -7.58
C PHE A 34 13.10 1.62 -7.37
N ILE A 35 13.76 2.27 -6.40
CA ILE A 35 13.59 3.71 -6.20
C ILE A 35 13.98 4.52 -7.46
N SER A 36 14.99 4.05 -8.20
CA SER A 36 15.42 4.64 -9.47
C SER A 36 14.40 4.49 -10.60
N SER A 37 13.42 3.60 -10.47
CA SER A 37 12.35 3.42 -11.45
C SER A 37 11.43 4.63 -11.52
N ILE A 38 11.26 5.37 -10.41
CA ILE A 38 10.45 6.58 -10.33
C ILE A 38 11.02 7.66 -11.26
N SER A 39 12.35 7.81 -11.32
CA SER A 39 13.02 8.77 -12.21
C SER A 39 13.00 8.33 -13.68
N ARG A 40 12.98 7.02 -13.96
CA ARG A 40 12.99 6.47 -15.34
C ARG A 40 11.61 6.45 -15.98
N PHE A 41 10.60 5.98 -15.27
CA PHE A 41 9.25 5.72 -15.79
C PHE A 41 8.23 6.81 -15.38
N GLY A 42 8.63 7.72 -14.50
CA GLY A 42 7.76 8.75 -13.93
C GLY A 42 6.95 8.23 -12.72
N GLY A 43 6.54 9.17 -11.84
CA GLY A 43 5.86 8.84 -10.59
C GLY A 43 4.51 8.17 -10.80
N PHE A 44 3.65 8.69 -11.67
CA PHE A 44 2.33 8.09 -11.93
C PHE A 44 2.42 6.65 -12.45
N THR A 45 3.33 6.37 -13.38
CA THR A 45 3.47 5.00 -13.94
C THR A 45 3.98 4.03 -12.89
N SER A 46 4.98 4.44 -12.12
CA SER A 46 5.51 3.63 -11.02
C SER A 46 4.46 3.39 -9.93
N ALA A 47 3.68 4.42 -9.55
CA ALA A 47 2.61 4.28 -8.58
C ALA A 47 1.51 3.30 -9.05
N ILE A 48 1.06 3.41 -10.32
CA ILE A 48 0.05 2.50 -10.89
C ILE A 48 0.53 1.06 -10.88
N ALA A 49 1.77 0.79 -11.31
CA ALA A 49 2.34 -0.55 -11.30
C ALA A 49 2.41 -1.12 -9.86
N CYS A 50 2.90 -0.32 -8.92
CA CYS A 50 3.03 -0.74 -7.51
C CYS A 50 1.67 -0.95 -6.84
N MET A 51 0.68 -0.08 -7.06
CA MET A 51 -0.68 -0.25 -6.54
C MET A 51 -1.37 -1.47 -7.14
N SER A 52 -1.11 -1.80 -8.42
CA SER A 52 -1.64 -3.03 -9.02
C SER A 52 -1.08 -4.27 -8.35
N ILE A 53 0.23 -4.31 -8.09
CA ILE A 53 0.89 -5.41 -7.36
C ILE A 53 0.36 -5.52 -5.92
N GLU A 54 0.20 -4.39 -5.24
CA GLU A 54 -0.37 -4.31 -3.89
C GLU A 54 -1.80 -4.87 -3.85
N THR A 55 -2.64 -4.46 -4.81
CA THR A 55 -4.02 -4.95 -4.91
C THR A 55 -4.06 -6.48 -5.09
N VAL A 56 -3.23 -7.04 -5.95
CA VAL A 56 -3.11 -8.50 -6.13
C VAL A 56 -2.67 -9.16 -4.82
N GLY A 57 -1.69 -8.58 -4.11
CA GLY A 57 -1.23 -9.08 -2.81
C GLY A 57 -2.34 -9.09 -1.75
N LEU A 58 -3.16 -8.03 -1.69
CA LEU A 58 -4.29 -7.93 -0.76
C LEU A 58 -5.40 -8.94 -1.08
N VAL A 59 -5.70 -9.15 -2.36
CA VAL A 59 -6.67 -10.18 -2.80
C VAL A 59 -6.17 -11.58 -2.46
N LEU A 60 -4.88 -11.86 -2.65
CA LEU A 60 -4.27 -13.13 -2.25
C LEU A 60 -4.35 -13.35 -0.73
N LEU A 61 -4.15 -12.31 0.08
CA LEU A 61 -4.32 -12.38 1.54
C LEU A 61 -5.77 -12.66 1.92
N TRP A 62 -6.73 -12.05 1.23
CA TRP A 62 -8.15 -12.28 1.47
C TRP A 62 -8.57 -13.71 1.15
N LEU A 63 -8.12 -14.25 0.02
CA LEU A 63 -8.46 -15.58 -0.47
C LEU A 63 -7.54 -16.69 0.06
N ALA A 64 -6.52 -16.37 0.87
CA ALA A 64 -5.46 -17.31 1.25
C ALA A 64 -6.02 -18.61 1.88
N PRO A 65 -5.87 -19.77 1.22
CA PRO A 65 -6.27 -21.06 1.75
C PRO A 65 -5.24 -21.67 2.69
N SER A 66 -3.99 -21.19 2.64
CA SER A 66 -2.88 -21.67 3.47
C SER A 66 -1.86 -20.58 3.78
N THR A 67 -1.00 -20.85 4.76
CA THR A 67 0.09 -19.94 5.19
C THR A 67 1.01 -19.53 4.03
N GLY A 68 1.29 -20.44 3.10
CA GLY A 68 2.15 -20.15 1.94
C GLY A 68 1.57 -19.04 1.05
N TYR A 69 0.28 -19.12 0.71
CA TYR A 69 -0.40 -18.06 -0.06
C TYR A 69 -0.44 -16.74 0.70
N ALA A 70 -0.62 -16.78 2.02
CA ALA A 70 -0.59 -15.58 2.85
C ALA A 70 0.81 -14.92 2.87
N LEU A 71 1.89 -15.69 2.88
CA LEU A 71 3.26 -15.18 2.78
C LEU A 71 3.52 -14.51 1.43
N ILE A 72 3.09 -15.14 0.33
CA ILE A 72 3.21 -14.53 -1.02
C ILE A 72 2.42 -13.23 -1.09
N GLY A 73 1.16 -13.22 -0.62
CA GLY A 73 0.34 -12.02 -0.58
C GLY A 73 0.96 -10.91 0.26
N ALA A 74 1.55 -11.25 1.42
CA ALA A 74 2.27 -10.30 2.26
C ALA A 74 3.49 -9.69 1.57
N GLY A 75 4.28 -10.52 0.86
CA GLY A 75 5.43 -10.06 0.09
C GLY A 75 5.03 -9.10 -1.03
N LEU A 76 4.00 -9.45 -1.82
CA LEU A 76 3.48 -8.59 -2.89
C LEU A 76 2.93 -7.27 -2.35
N THR A 77 2.19 -7.31 -1.24
CA THR A 77 1.67 -6.10 -0.59
C THR A 77 2.81 -5.21 -0.09
N GLY A 78 3.84 -5.79 0.52
CA GLY A 78 5.03 -5.05 0.97
C GLY A 78 5.79 -4.42 -0.19
N PHE A 79 5.98 -5.17 -1.28
CA PHE A 79 6.61 -4.68 -2.50
C PHE A 79 5.83 -3.50 -3.11
N GLY A 80 4.51 -3.65 -3.32
CA GLY A 80 3.66 -2.63 -3.91
C GLY A 80 3.62 -1.35 -3.08
N LEU A 81 3.32 -1.45 -1.78
CA LEU A 81 3.20 -0.29 -0.88
C LEU A 81 4.50 0.53 -0.79
N SER A 82 5.67 -0.11 -0.95
CA SER A 82 6.98 0.52 -0.74
C SER A 82 7.22 1.77 -1.56
N LEU A 83 6.79 1.80 -2.82
CA LEU A 83 7.09 2.86 -3.78
C LEU A 83 5.92 3.83 -4.03
N VAL A 84 4.70 3.50 -3.58
CA VAL A 84 3.51 4.33 -3.80
C VAL A 84 3.70 5.72 -3.20
N TYR A 85 4.12 5.79 -1.93
CA TYR A 85 4.32 7.07 -1.24
C TYR A 85 5.36 7.97 -1.93
N PRO A 86 6.60 7.52 -2.22
CA PRO A 86 7.58 8.38 -2.87
C PRO A 86 7.21 8.69 -4.33
N ALA A 87 6.56 7.77 -5.04
CA ALA A 87 6.16 7.98 -6.43
C ALA A 87 5.10 9.08 -6.58
N LEU A 88 4.06 9.05 -5.74
CA LEU A 88 3.02 10.09 -5.72
C LEU A 88 3.55 11.41 -5.14
N GLY A 89 4.44 11.35 -4.15
CA GLY A 89 5.09 12.54 -3.60
C GLY A 89 5.89 13.32 -4.65
N VAL A 90 6.63 12.63 -5.51
CA VAL A 90 7.35 13.26 -6.63
C VAL A 90 6.39 13.99 -7.57
N GLU A 91 5.25 13.37 -7.91
CA GLU A 91 4.26 14.01 -8.79
C GLU A 91 3.56 15.19 -8.11
N ALA A 92 3.25 15.09 -6.82
CA ALA A 92 2.66 16.19 -6.06
C ALA A 92 3.57 17.44 -6.04
N ILE A 93 4.89 17.25 -5.91
CA ILE A 93 5.85 18.36 -5.85
C ILE A 93 6.10 18.98 -7.23
N LYS A 94 5.97 18.25 -8.33
CA LYS A 94 6.18 18.79 -9.68
C LYS A 94 5.28 19.97 -10.00
N GLN A 95 4.09 20.05 -9.42
CA GLN A 95 3.12 21.12 -9.66
C GLN A 95 3.32 22.32 -8.73
N VAL A 96 4.26 22.24 -7.78
CA VAL A 96 4.51 23.29 -6.79
C VAL A 96 5.74 24.13 -7.20
N PRO A 97 5.66 25.48 -7.14
CA PRO A 97 6.80 26.36 -7.39
C PRO A 97 8.02 26.00 -6.52
N ASN A 98 9.23 26.19 -7.06
CA ASN A 98 10.48 25.82 -6.38
C ASN A 98 10.61 26.44 -4.97
N SER A 99 10.11 27.66 -4.78
CA SER A 99 10.11 28.38 -3.50
C SER A 99 9.22 27.74 -2.43
N SER A 100 8.21 26.96 -2.82
CA SER A 100 7.20 26.39 -1.91
C SER A 100 7.23 24.86 -1.84
N ARG A 101 8.24 24.21 -2.44
CA ARG A 101 8.33 22.73 -2.50
C ARG A 101 8.36 22.08 -1.11
N GLY A 102 9.02 22.73 -0.14
CA GLY A 102 9.03 22.24 1.25
C GLY A 102 7.63 22.22 1.86
N ALA A 103 6.87 23.29 1.69
CA ALA A 103 5.48 23.38 2.17
C ALA A 103 4.57 22.35 1.46
N GLY A 104 4.75 22.15 0.15
CA GLY A 104 4.02 21.15 -0.61
C GLY A 104 4.28 19.72 -0.11
N LEU A 105 5.54 19.40 0.19
CA LEU A 105 5.91 18.09 0.73
C LEU A 105 5.35 17.88 2.15
N SER A 106 5.39 18.91 2.99
CA SER A 106 4.82 18.85 4.34
C SER A 106 3.31 18.66 4.29
N ALA A 107 2.60 19.36 3.41
CA ALA A 107 1.16 19.16 3.21
C ALA A 107 0.85 17.73 2.76
N TYR A 108 1.61 17.18 1.80
CA TYR A 108 1.46 15.80 1.36
C TYR A 108 1.65 14.80 2.51
N ALA A 109 2.67 15.00 3.37
CA ALA A 109 2.91 14.17 4.53
C ALA A 109 1.76 14.23 5.55
N VAL A 110 1.22 15.42 5.82
CA VAL A 110 0.07 15.61 6.74
C VAL A 110 -1.17 14.84 6.23
N PHE A 111 -1.48 14.91 4.93
CA PHE A 111 -2.59 14.15 4.36
C PHE A 111 -2.37 12.64 4.45
N PHE A 112 -1.14 12.18 4.27
CA PHE A 112 -0.79 10.77 4.43
C PHE A 112 -0.96 10.32 5.89
N ASP A 113 -0.47 11.08 6.85
CA ASP A 113 -0.61 10.78 8.28
C ASP A 113 -2.08 10.79 8.72
N LEU A 114 -2.88 11.74 8.21
CA LEU A 114 -4.32 11.79 8.46
C LEU A 114 -5.02 10.55 7.90
N ALA A 115 -4.66 10.11 6.69
CA ALA A 115 -5.20 8.88 6.11
C ALA A 115 -4.86 7.65 6.97
N LEU A 116 -3.63 7.55 7.51
CA LEU A 116 -3.24 6.48 8.44
C LEU A 116 -4.02 6.54 9.75
N ALA A 117 -4.23 7.75 10.30
CA ALA A 117 -5.00 7.95 11.52
C ALA A 117 -6.47 7.48 11.37
N ILE A 118 -7.07 7.70 10.20
CA ILE A 118 -8.44 7.27 9.89
C ILE A 118 -8.48 5.77 9.58
N ALA A 119 -7.49 5.26 8.84
CA ALA A 119 -7.46 3.85 8.42
C ALA A 119 -7.41 2.88 9.61
N GLY A 120 -6.71 3.21 10.68
CA GLY A 120 -6.61 2.36 11.87
C GLY A 120 -7.97 2.04 12.50
N PRO A 121 -8.74 3.05 12.98
CA PRO A 121 -10.08 2.86 13.52
C PRO A 121 -11.06 2.22 12.53
N LEU A 122 -11.00 2.62 11.25
CA LEU A 122 -11.87 2.06 10.20
C LEU A 122 -11.65 0.56 10.04
N MET A 123 -10.40 0.12 9.90
CA MET A 123 -10.05 -1.29 9.77
C MET A 123 -10.31 -2.06 11.07
N GLY A 124 -10.18 -1.40 12.23
CA GLY A 124 -10.57 -1.94 13.51
C GLY A 124 -12.08 -2.24 13.58
N ALA A 125 -12.92 -1.31 13.12
CA ALA A 125 -14.37 -1.50 13.05
C ALA A 125 -14.75 -2.64 12.09
N VAL A 126 -14.10 -2.74 10.92
CA VAL A 126 -14.29 -3.85 9.98
C VAL A 126 -13.93 -5.18 10.65
N ALA A 127 -12.80 -5.23 11.37
CA ALA A 127 -12.36 -6.44 12.08
C ALA A 127 -13.37 -6.92 13.12
N LEU A 128 -13.95 -5.99 13.88
CA LEU A 128 -14.90 -6.30 14.96
C LEU A 128 -16.26 -6.77 14.41
N ASN A 129 -16.75 -6.17 13.34
CA ASN A 129 -18.09 -6.46 12.82
C ASN A 129 -18.12 -7.59 11.76
N LEU A 130 -17.09 -7.68 10.91
CA LEU A 130 -17.07 -8.59 9.77
C LEU A 130 -15.98 -9.67 9.88
N GLY A 131 -15.00 -9.46 10.78
CA GLY A 131 -13.88 -10.37 10.97
C GLY A 131 -12.61 -9.95 10.24
N TYR A 132 -11.48 -10.54 10.64
CA TYR A 132 -10.14 -10.15 10.19
C TYR A 132 -9.89 -10.34 8.69
N THR A 133 -10.54 -11.31 8.06
CA THR A 133 -10.41 -11.59 6.62
C THR A 133 -10.94 -10.43 5.77
N TRP A 134 -12.01 -9.77 6.21
CA TRP A 134 -12.63 -8.65 5.51
C TRP A 134 -11.81 -7.37 5.50
N ILE A 135 -10.82 -7.26 6.39
CA ILE A 135 -9.86 -6.15 6.37
C ILE A 135 -9.08 -6.13 5.04
N PHE A 136 -8.62 -7.30 4.59
CA PHE A 136 -7.86 -7.39 3.35
C PHE A 136 -8.72 -7.10 2.13
N PHE A 137 -9.98 -7.53 2.14
CA PHE A 137 -10.94 -7.18 1.09
C PHE A 137 -11.21 -5.68 1.04
N SER A 138 -11.48 -5.05 2.19
CA SER A 138 -11.71 -3.60 2.29
C SER A 138 -10.49 -2.81 1.84
N ALA A 139 -9.28 -3.24 2.24
CA ALA A 139 -8.04 -2.63 1.80
C ALA A 139 -7.82 -2.79 0.28
N ALA A 140 -8.16 -3.95 -0.30
CA ALA A 140 -8.10 -4.17 -1.75
C ALA A 140 -9.04 -3.23 -2.51
N LEU A 141 -10.28 -3.04 -2.03
CA LEU A 141 -11.23 -2.09 -2.62
C LEU A 141 -10.70 -0.65 -2.58
N LEU A 142 -10.14 -0.23 -1.45
CA LEU A 142 -9.53 1.10 -1.32
C LEU A 142 -8.31 1.26 -2.24
N SER A 143 -7.50 0.22 -2.39
CA SER A 143 -6.36 0.22 -3.31
C SER A 143 -6.82 0.33 -4.77
N VAL A 144 -7.88 -0.37 -5.17
CA VAL A 144 -8.50 -0.24 -6.51
C VAL A 144 -9.05 1.17 -6.74
N ALA A 145 -9.72 1.76 -5.75
CA ALA A 145 -10.22 3.13 -5.83
C ALA A 145 -9.05 4.13 -5.99
N GLY A 146 -7.99 3.98 -5.22
CA GLY A 146 -6.76 4.76 -5.33
C GLY A 146 -6.08 4.61 -6.70
N LEU A 147 -6.04 3.37 -7.23
CA LEU A 147 -5.54 3.09 -8.57
C LEU A 147 -6.36 3.82 -9.64
N GLY A 148 -7.69 3.76 -9.57
CA GLY A 148 -8.59 4.48 -10.47
C GLY A 148 -8.37 5.99 -10.42
N LEU A 149 -8.25 6.57 -9.23
CA LEU A 149 -7.95 7.99 -9.05
C LEU A 149 -6.59 8.36 -9.65
N THR A 150 -5.56 7.56 -9.42
CA THR A 150 -4.21 7.79 -9.96
C THR A 150 -4.21 7.73 -11.50
N LEU A 151 -4.97 6.82 -12.10
CA LEU A 151 -5.15 6.74 -13.55
C LEU A 151 -5.85 7.99 -14.11
N LEU A 152 -6.90 8.48 -13.44
CA LEU A 152 -7.59 9.71 -13.83
C LEU A 152 -6.67 10.93 -13.75
N LEU A 153 -5.90 11.05 -12.67
CA LEU A 153 -4.93 12.14 -12.50
C LEU A 153 -3.82 12.09 -13.56
N LYS A 154 -3.30 10.88 -13.87
CA LYS A 154 -2.32 10.71 -14.95
C LYS A 154 -2.88 11.18 -16.31
N ARG A 155 -4.12 10.83 -16.64
CA ARG A 155 -4.76 11.25 -17.88
C ARG A 155 -4.89 12.78 -17.96
N ARG A 156 -5.29 13.43 -16.87
CA ARG A 156 -5.41 14.90 -16.79
C ARG A 156 -4.06 15.61 -16.86
N ALA A 157 -3.00 15.00 -16.36
CA ALA A 157 -1.66 15.59 -16.42
C ALA A 157 -1.01 15.46 -17.80
N MET A 158 -1.55 14.61 -18.69
CA MET A 158 -1.08 14.43 -20.08
C MET A 158 -1.95 15.17 -21.12
N ALA A 159 -3.13 15.64 -20.71
CA ALA A 159 -4.04 16.43 -21.54
C ALA A 159 -3.74 17.92 -21.43
#